data_1768bd9e3a9a380ec7340ac81f9f7327
#
_entry.id   1768bd9e3a9a380ec7340ac81f9f7327
#
_cell.length_a   1.000
_cell.length_b   1.000
_cell.length_c   1.000
_cell.angle_alpha   90.00
_cell.angle_beta   90.00
_cell.angle_gamma   90.00
#
_symmetry.space_group_name_H-M   'P 1'
#
loop_
_entity.id
_entity.type
_entity.pdbx_description
1 polymer ?
#
loop_
_entity_poly.entity_id
_entity_poly.type
_entity_poly.pdbx_seq_one_letter_code
_entity_poly.pdbx_strand_id
1 'polypeptide(L)'
;MPVLSTVLNPFEDSQAVFASPQAESFRPAGLPHPNPSKSFWIDSSPDANPLAREGSEGELTSDADVCIIGSGMTGVSAAYALSKQTPGLKVVILEARNFCQSGRNGGHLTPALVEGFTSTQEKYGTEQTLKSYALENYTATEIVKVIHEHRLEEAVDLVEGGHISLLITEKEVEVAKAEIAAAKNAGQDLSAVTWIDAEEMEKTYGASYPGIRIPAHNLWPLKFVTQLYHLASRNLNLSLHTRTPVNAVTPLSSSDGIASNRRWSLSTPRGAVTCNYVLHATNAYASHLLPHLAGPAGIVPARGQVAALRAAAPLDELTTVSWDGNEGFEYWFPRPVRGQSSNSTSTANTTTHPLVIVGGGREAAAPTYETGVEDDSVTNPAVSRVLRDFLPEVFPGKYERGREFEMEWTGIMGFTRLGVPFVGPVLDKTKPETDAETYKGQYISAGYTGHGMPKAYACAEAAASMIAADIKNETWKQPAWLPDRYLTWKRDGLTGL
;
A
#
# COMPACT_ATOMS: atom_id res chain seq x y z
N MET A 1 10.80 -4.07 31.27
CA MET A 1 10.87 -3.27 30.05
C MET A 1 11.73 -4.04 29.07
N PRO A 2 11.23 -4.47 27.91
CA PRO A 2 12.14 -4.89 26.87
C PRO A 2 12.99 -3.67 26.51
N VAL A 3 14.25 -3.89 26.25
CA VAL A 3 15.23 -2.86 25.86
C VAL A 3 14.70 -2.27 24.56
N LEU A 4 14.13 -1.07 24.63
CA LEU A 4 13.87 -0.22 23.49
C LEU A 4 15.24 0.03 22.86
N SER A 5 15.54 -0.70 21.79
CA SER A 5 16.82 -0.58 21.09
C SER A 5 16.88 0.79 20.45
N THR A 6 18.06 1.37 20.46
CA THR A 6 18.41 2.54 19.69
C THR A 6 18.05 2.31 18.22
N VAL A 7 16.93 2.66 17.82
CA VAL A 7 16.33 3.48 16.82
C VAL A 7 16.83 3.52 15.39
N LEU A 8 15.96 3.21 14.50
CA LEU A 8 15.99 3.73 13.13
C LEU A 8 14.55 4.07 12.74
N ASN A 9 14.30 5.36 12.42
CA ASN A 9 13.08 5.83 11.78
C ASN A 9 12.75 4.93 10.56
N PRO A 10 11.47 4.56 10.26
CA PRO A 10 11.13 3.78 9.09
C PRO A 10 11.72 4.28 7.77
N PHE A 11 12.05 5.58 7.68
CA PHE A 11 12.80 6.17 6.56
C PHE A 11 14.32 5.88 6.64
N GLU A 12 14.91 5.77 7.83
CA GLU A 12 16.29 5.33 8.03
C GLU A 12 16.40 3.80 7.93
N ASP A 13 15.36 3.06 8.27
CA ASP A 13 15.20 1.63 8.03
C ASP A 13 15.44 1.26 6.56
N SER A 14 14.94 2.07 5.63
CA SER A 14 15.22 1.85 4.21
C SER A 14 16.71 1.92 3.91
N GLN A 15 17.48 2.76 4.60
CA GLN A 15 18.93 2.88 4.41
C GLN A 15 19.70 1.76 5.11
N ALA A 16 19.31 1.38 6.32
CA ALA A 16 19.95 0.26 7.04
C ALA A 16 19.77 -1.07 6.31
N VAL A 17 18.58 -1.30 5.74
CA VAL A 17 18.26 -2.44 4.89
C VAL A 17 19.19 -2.53 3.68
N PHE A 18 19.49 -1.40 3.04
CA PHE A 18 20.33 -1.34 1.84
C PHE A 18 21.84 -1.25 2.14
N ALA A 19 22.24 -0.96 3.38
CA ALA A 19 23.63 -0.96 3.83
C ALA A 19 24.16 -2.36 4.21
N SER A 20 23.30 -3.40 4.22
CA SER A 20 23.70 -4.76 4.54
C SER A 20 24.65 -5.33 3.47
N PRO A 21 25.75 -6.03 3.86
CA PRO A 21 26.61 -6.75 2.91
C PRO A 21 25.89 -7.80 2.04
N GLN A 22 24.68 -8.21 2.41
CA GLN A 22 23.83 -9.10 1.63
C GLN A 22 23.16 -8.40 0.43
N ALA A 23 23.29 -7.07 0.32
CA ALA A 23 22.68 -6.31 -0.78
C ALA A 23 23.22 -6.67 -2.18
N GLU A 24 24.41 -7.27 -2.29
CA GLU A 24 25.00 -7.67 -3.57
C GLU A 24 24.44 -8.95 -4.18
N SER A 25 23.60 -9.72 -3.47
CA SER A 25 23.07 -11.02 -3.90
C SER A 25 21.57 -11.08 -4.14
N PHE A 26 20.88 -9.95 -4.25
CA PHE A 26 19.45 -9.95 -4.53
C PHE A 26 19.13 -10.51 -5.92
N ARG A 27 18.40 -11.60 -5.93
CA ARG A 27 17.80 -12.17 -7.14
C ARG A 27 16.48 -11.47 -7.48
N PRO A 28 16.02 -11.52 -8.73
CA PRO A 28 14.65 -11.14 -9.06
C PRO A 28 13.64 -11.89 -8.20
N ALA A 29 12.57 -11.21 -7.79
CA ALA A 29 11.49 -11.81 -7.02
C ALA A 29 10.88 -12.99 -7.77
N GLY A 30 10.40 -13.98 -7.02
CA GLY A 30 9.59 -15.08 -7.55
C GLY A 30 8.17 -14.64 -7.90
N LEU A 31 7.30 -15.60 -8.22
CA LEU A 31 5.86 -15.40 -8.16
C LEU A 31 5.39 -15.38 -6.69
N PRO A 32 4.29 -14.69 -6.37
CA PRO A 32 3.71 -14.72 -5.03
C PRO A 32 3.42 -16.15 -4.58
N HIS A 33 3.67 -16.46 -3.30
CA HIS A 33 3.38 -17.79 -2.75
C HIS A 33 1.90 -18.17 -2.98
N PRO A 34 1.58 -19.38 -3.52
CA PRO A 34 0.23 -19.71 -3.94
C PRO A 34 -0.76 -19.84 -2.77
N ASN A 35 -0.26 -20.18 -1.58
CA ASN A 35 -1.04 -20.37 -0.36
C ASN A 35 -0.55 -19.42 0.74
N PRO A 36 -0.91 -18.13 0.69
CA PRO A 36 -0.52 -17.16 1.71
C PRO A 36 -1.22 -17.45 3.05
N SER A 37 -0.71 -16.87 4.15
CA SER A 37 -1.42 -16.85 5.43
C SER A 37 -2.81 -16.22 5.28
N LYS A 38 -3.78 -16.62 6.10
CA LYS A 38 -5.15 -16.09 6.03
C LYS A 38 -5.22 -14.68 6.56
N SER A 39 -5.72 -13.74 5.76
CA SER A 39 -5.91 -12.34 6.15
C SER A 39 -7.36 -12.08 6.59
N PHE A 40 -7.54 -11.31 7.66
CA PHE A 40 -8.87 -10.86 8.08
C PHE A 40 -9.66 -10.20 6.94
N TRP A 41 -8.99 -9.36 6.15
CA TRP A 41 -9.63 -8.62 5.06
C TRP A 41 -10.14 -9.51 3.93
N ILE A 42 -9.51 -10.65 3.70
CA ILE A 42 -9.76 -11.54 2.55
C ILE A 42 -10.52 -12.81 2.97
N ASP A 43 -10.26 -13.32 4.18
CA ASP A 43 -10.62 -14.68 4.57
C ASP A 43 -11.49 -14.75 5.84
N SER A 44 -11.96 -13.60 6.38
CA SER A 44 -12.80 -13.56 7.61
C SER A 44 -14.16 -14.24 7.45
N SER A 45 -14.66 -14.36 6.25
CA SER A 45 -15.86 -15.13 5.92
C SER A 45 -15.76 -15.66 4.47
N PRO A 46 -16.57 -16.67 4.10
CA PRO A 46 -16.61 -17.16 2.72
C PRO A 46 -16.89 -16.08 1.67
N ASP A 47 -17.67 -15.06 2.04
CA ASP A 47 -18.10 -13.98 1.15
C ASP A 47 -17.26 -12.69 1.31
N ALA A 48 -16.19 -12.73 2.11
CA ALA A 48 -15.34 -11.54 2.35
C ALA A 48 -14.70 -11.03 1.05
N ASN A 49 -14.38 -11.91 0.10
CA ASN A 49 -13.81 -11.57 -1.20
C ASN A 49 -14.69 -12.08 -2.34
N PRO A 50 -15.72 -11.32 -2.78
CA PRO A 50 -16.65 -11.76 -3.81
C PRO A 50 -16.00 -11.96 -5.18
N LEU A 51 -14.86 -11.32 -5.46
CA LEU A 51 -14.12 -11.44 -6.70
C LEU A 51 -12.92 -12.41 -6.60
N ALA A 52 -12.81 -13.17 -5.50
CA ALA A 52 -11.64 -14.04 -5.23
C ALA A 52 -11.25 -14.92 -6.43
N ARG A 53 -12.23 -15.43 -7.16
CA ARG A 53 -12.03 -16.35 -8.29
C ARG A 53 -12.58 -15.81 -9.61
N GLU A 54 -12.84 -14.50 -9.70
CA GLU A 54 -13.38 -13.89 -10.91
C GLU A 54 -12.48 -14.20 -12.11
N GLY A 55 -13.06 -14.75 -13.17
CA GLY A 55 -12.37 -15.13 -14.40
C GLY A 55 -11.23 -16.15 -14.23
N SER A 56 -11.15 -16.86 -13.08
CA SER A 56 -10.11 -17.89 -12.85
C SER A 56 -10.31 -19.14 -13.71
N GLU A 57 -11.49 -19.33 -14.23
CA GLU A 57 -11.91 -20.45 -15.08
C GLU A 57 -12.56 -19.92 -16.36
N GLY A 58 -12.81 -20.79 -17.33
CA GLY A 58 -13.40 -20.43 -18.62
C GLY A 58 -12.40 -19.83 -19.60
N GLU A 59 -12.90 -19.05 -20.56
CA GLU A 59 -12.07 -18.48 -21.62
C GLU A 59 -11.21 -17.31 -21.11
N LEU A 60 -9.94 -17.31 -21.47
CA LEU A 60 -9.04 -16.19 -21.20
C LEU A 60 -9.25 -15.09 -22.25
N THR A 61 -9.38 -13.84 -21.82
CA THR A 61 -9.35 -12.69 -22.73
C THR A 61 -8.00 -12.66 -23.44
N SER A 62 -8.00 -12.94 -24.73
CA SER A 62 -6.75 -13.09 -25.53
C SER A 62 -6.22 -11.78 -26.09
N ASP A 63 -7.03 -10.71 -26.13
CA ASP A 63 -6.69 -9.42 -26.70
C ASP A 63 -7.26 -8.27 -25.87
N ALA A 64 -6.47 -7.23 -25.65
CA ALA A 64 -6.88 -6.00 -24.95
C ALA A 64 -6.12 -4.78 -25.51
N ASP A 65 -6.57 -3.58 -25.17
CA ASP A 65 -5.79 -2.36 -25.42
C ASP A 65 -4.73 -2.16 -24.34
N VAL A 66 -5.11 -2.42 -23.07
CA VAL A 66 -4.25 -2.30 -21.90
C VAL A 66 -4.32 -3.59 -21.07
N CYS A 67 -3.15 -4.16 -20.77
CA CYS A 67 -2.99 -5.22 -19.78
C CYS A 67 -2.47 -4.64 -18.47
N ILE A 68 -3.17 -4.88 -17.37
CA ILE A 68 -2.75 -4.51 -16.02
C ILE A 68 -2.35 -5.78 -15.27
N ILE A 69 -1.12 -5.82 -14.73
CA ILE A 69 -0.61 -6.96 -13.97
C ILE A 69 -0.70 -6.66 -12.48
N GLY A 70 -1.63 -7.32 -11.79
CA GLY A 70 -1.94 -7.13 -10.38
C GLY A 70 -3.29 -6.45 -10.15
N SER A 71 -4.14 -7.05 -9.32
CA SER A 71 -5.49 -6.57 -8.97
C SER A 71 -5.56 -5.85 -7.62
N GLY A 72 -4.42 -5.40 -7.09
CA GLY A 72 -4.36 -4.61 -5.87
C GLY A 72 -4.86 -3.17 -6.06
N MET A 73 -4.70 -2.35 -5.01
CA MET A 73 -5.05 -0.92 -5.03
C MET A 73 -4.55 -0.22 -6.29
N THR A 74 -3.29 -0.42 -6.65
CA THR A 74 -2.68 0.23 -7.83
C THR A 74 -3.36 -0.18 -9.14
N GLY A 75 -3.50 -1.49 -9.39
CA GLY A 75 -4.04 -1.96 -10.67
C GLY A 75 -5.48 -1.56 -10.90
N VAL A 76 -6.31 -1.70 -9.86
CA VAL A 76 -7.74 -1.35 -9.96
C VAL A 76 -7.94 0.17 -9.98
N SER A 77 -7.13 0.96 -9.23
CA SER A 77 -7.18 2.43 -9.33
C SER A 77 -6.78 2.92 -10.72
N ALA A 78 -5.79 2.26 -11.36
CA ALA A 78 -5.43 2.59 -12.75
C ALA A 78 -6.56 2.28 -13.72
N ALA A 79 -7.23 1.13 -13.58
CA ALA A 79 -8.41 0.81 -14.39
C ALA A 79 -9.53 1.85 -14.17
N TYR A 80 -9.76 2.27 -12.92
CA TYR A 80 -10.73 3.32 -12.61
C TYR A 80 -10.35 4.68 -13.23
N ALA A 81 -9.08 5.06 -13.19
CA ALA A 81 -8.60 6.27 -13.84
C ALA A 81 -8.76 6.21 -15.38
N LEU A 82 -8.42 5.07 -16.01
CA LEU A 82 -8.66 4.85 -17.44
C LEU A 82 -10.14 4.91 -17.79
N SER A 83 -11.04 4.40 -16.94
CA SER A 83 -12.49 4.44 -17.17
C SER A 83 -13.05 5.86 -17.28
N LYS A 84 -12.40 6.82 -16.65
CA LYS A 84 -12.75 8.25 -16.72
C LYS A 84 -12.11 8.95 -17.93
N GLN A 85 -10.86 8.59 -18.24
CA GLN A 85 -10.07 9.32 -19.24
C GLN A 85 -10.23 8.77 -20.66
N THR A 86 -10.46 7.46 -20.78
CA THR A 86 -10.56 6.73 -22.06
C THR A 86 -11.67 5.69 -21.98
N PRO A 87 -12.95 6.11 -21.86
CA PRO A 87 -14.07 5.18 -21.78
C PRO A 87 -14.16 4.29 -23.02
N GLY A 88 -14.63 3.06 -22.84
CA GLY A 88 -14.78 2.08 -23.91
C GLY A 88 -13.51 1.26 -24.20
N LEU A 89 -12.35 1.57 -23.59
CA LEU A 89 -11.15 0.75 -23.75
C LEU A 89 -11.39 -0.69 -23.30
N LYS A 90 -10.75 -1.62 -24.00
CA LYS A 90 -10.67 -3.01 -23.61
C LYS A 90 -9.47 -3.20 -22.69
N VAL A 91 -9.74 -3.43 -21.41
CA VAL A 91 -8.73 -3.56 -20.35
C VAL A 91 -8.82 -4.94 -19.74
N VAL A 92 -7.69 -5.61 -19.57
CA VAL A 92 -7.61 -6.88 -18.84
C VAL A 92 -6.73 -6.71 -17.60
N ILE A 93 -7.22 -7.19 -16.46
CA ILE A 93 -6.45 -7.31 -15.23
C ILE A 93 -6.08 -8.78 -15.03
N LEU A 94 -4.78 -9.07 -14.90
CA LEU A 94 -4.24 -10.39 -14.64
C LEU A 94 -3.69 -10.44 -13.22
N GLU A 95 -4.21 -11.35 -12.41
CA GLU A 95 -3.85 -11.50 -11.00
C GLU A 95 -3.30 -12.92 -10.75
N ALA A 96 -2.15 -13.00 -10.11
CA ALA A 96 -1.49 -14.28 -9.86
C ALA A 96 -2.24 -15.18 -8.86
N ARG A 97 -2.93 -14.57 -7.90
CA ARG A 97 -3.66 -15.24 -6.81
C ARG A 97 -5.16 -14.90 -6.86
N ASN A 98 -5.81 -14.97 -5.71
CA ASN A 98 -7.16 -14.42 -5.54
C ASN A 98 -7.12 -12.90 -5.65
N PHE A 99 -8.26 -12.29 -6.02
CA PHE A 99 -8.40 -10.84 -6.16
C PHE A 99 -7.89 -10.05 -4.95
N CYS A 100 -7.20 -8.96 -5.23
CA CYS A 100 -6.84 -7.88 -4.31
C CYS A 100 -5.91 -8.26 -3.15
N GLN A 101 -4.62 -8.44 -3.45
CA GLN A 101 -3.61 -8.67 -2.41
C GLN A 101 -3.31 -7.42 -1.54
N SER A 102 -3.83 -6.23 -1.87
CA SER A 102 -3.86 -5.09 -0.94
C SER A 102 -4.70 -5.37 0.31
N GLY A 103 -5.56 -6.38 0.31
CA GLY A 103 -6.21 -6.92 1.50
C GLY A 103 -5.29 -7.66 2.47
N ARG A 104 -3.97 -7.46 2.41
CA ARG A 104 -2.99 -8.02 3.36
C ARG A 104 -2.26 -6.95 4.16
N ASN A 105 -2.70 -5.70 4.06
CA ASN A 105 -2.16 -4.55 4.81
C ASN A 105 -2.93 -4.28 6.12
N GLY A 106 -2.59 -3.20 6.81
CA GLY A 106 -3.22 -2.78 8.06
C GLY A 106 -4.53 -2.01 7.92
N GLY A 107 -4.91 -1.51 6.73
CA GLY A 107 -6.16 -0.78 6.50
C GLY A 107 -6.13 0.72 6.83
N HIS A 108 -4.97 1.27 7.20
CA HIS A 108 -4.78 2.70 7.45
C HIS A 108 -4.78 3.51 6.16
N LEU A 109 -5.55 4.58 6.10
CA LEU A 109 -5.47 5.62 5.08
C LEU A 109 -5.02 6.91 5.76
N THR A 110 -3.74 6.93 6.14
CA THR A 110 -3.11 7.97 6.95
C THR A 110 -2.05 8.67 6.12
N PRO A 111 -2.32 9.88 5.59
CA PRO A 111 -1.30 10.69 4.95
C PRO A 111 -0.25 11.13 5.98
N ALA A 112 1.03 11.04 5.64
CA ALA A 112 2.06 11.68 6.43
C ALA A 112 1.91 13.21 6.32
N LEU A 113 1.83 13.91 7.46
CA LEU A 113 1.74 15.38 7.48
C LEU A 113 3.05 16.05 7.86
N VAL A 114 3.79 15.45 8.77
CA VAL A 114 5.04 16.02 9.29
C VAL A 114 6.16 15.00 9.41
N GLU A 115 5.85 13.73 9.48
CA GLU A 115 6.82 12.65 9.69
C GLU A 115 7.87 12.60 8.57
N GLY A 116 9.16 12.65 8.94
CA GLY A 116 10.29 12.64 8.01
C GLY A 116 10.44 13.92 7.18
N PHE A 117 9.83 15.05 7.59
CA PHE A 117 9.89 16.30 6.85
C PHE A 117 11.32 16.84 6.74
N THR A 118 12.04 16.93 7.86
CA THR A 118 13.40 17.48 7.90
C THR A 118 14.36 16.69 7.02
N SER A 119 14.40 15.38 7.17
CA SER A 119 15.27 14.50 6.39
C SER A 119 14.95 14.52 4.90
N THR A 120 13.65 14.58 4.55
CA THR A 120 13.20 14.68 3.16
C THR A 120 13.54 16.04 2.57
N GLN A 121 13.37 17.12 3.36
CA GLN A 121 13.72 18.49 2.94
C GLN A 121 15.22 18.66 2.73
N GLU A 122 16.02 18.14 3.62
CA GLU A 122 17.49 18.17 3.51
C GLU A 122 17.95 17.43 2.23
N LYS A 123 17.38 16.28 1.96
CA LYS A 123 17.80 15.42 0.85
C LYS A 123 17.26 15.88 -0.51
N TYR A 124 16.05 16.41 -0.59
CA TYR A 124 15.35 16.66 -1.86
C TYR A 124 14.88 18.11 -2.05
N GLY A 125 15.08 18.95 -1.05
CA GLY A 125 14.64 20.36 -1.06
C GLY A 125 13.15 20.52 -0.72
N THR A 126 12.80 21.76 -0.35
CA THR A 126 11.46 22.11 0.16
C THR A 126 10.33 21.79 -0.83
N GLU A 127 10.50 22.14 -2.12
CA GLU A 127 9.47 21.91 -3.12
C GLU A 127 9.11 20.43 -3.27
N GLN A 128 10.10 19.56 -3.39
CA GLN A 128 9.89 18.12 -3.55
C GLN A 128 9.32 17.48 -2.29
N THR A 129 9.64 18.01 -1.12
CA THR A 129 9.08 17.59 0.16
C THR A 129 7.60 17.95 0.22
N LEU A 130 7.23 19.19 -0.01
CA LEU A 130 5.83 19.63 -0.02
C LEU A 130 4.97 18.85 -1.03
N LYS A 131 5.49 18.57 -2.24
CA LYS A 131 4.81 17.72 -3.21
C LYS A 131 4.55 16.30 -2.70
N SER A 132 5.44 15.74 -1.88
CA SER A 132 5.23 14.39 -1.34
C SER A 132 4.05 14.33 -0.37
N TYR A 133 3.93 15.31 0.51
CA TYR A 133 2.79 15.43 1.41
C TYR A 133 1.50 15.78 0.65
N ALA A 134 1.61 16.64 -0.37
CA ALA A 134 0.49 16.96 -1.25
C ALA A 134 -0.06 15.74 -1.99
N LEU A 135 0.80 14.82 -2.44
CA LEU A 135 0.39 13.57 -3.09
C LEU A 135 -0.41 12.67 -2.13
N GLU A 136 0.05 12.53 -0.89
CA GLU A 136 -0.62 11.68 0.09
C GLU A 136 -1.97 12.26 0.51
N ASN A 137 -2.03 13.58 0.76
CA ASN A 137 -3.27 14.29 1.02
C ASN A 137 -4.24 14.20 -0.16
N TYR A 138 -3.76 14.38 -1.39
CA TYR A 138 -4.55 14.20 -2.60
C TYR A 138 -5.13 12.79 -2.68
N THR A 139 -4.31 11.77 -2.43
CA THR A 139 -4.75 10.37 -2.44
C THR A 139 -5.88 10.12 -1.44
N ALA A 140 -5.69 10.54 -0.18
CA ALA A 140 -6.70 10.32 0.86
C ALA A 140 -7.99 11.08 0.54
N THR A 141 -7.88 12.34 0.10
CA THR A 141 -9.02 13.17 -0.29
C THR A 141 -9.81 12.56 -1.45
N GLU A 142 -9.14 12.11 -2.51
CA GLU A 142 -9.83 11.51 -3.67
C GLU A 142 -10.45 10.15 -3.35
N ILE A 143 -9.82 9.32 -2.50
CA ILE A 143 -10.40 8.06 -2.03
C ILE A 143 -11.70 8.35 -1.25
N VAL A 144 -11.65 9.25 -0.27
CA VAL A 144 -12.82 9.62 0.55
C VAL A 144 -13.91 10.25 -0.32
N LYS A 145 -13.55 11.12 -1.24
CA LYS A 145 -14.47 11.72 -2.19
C LYS A 145 -15.19 10.67 -3.05
N VAL A 146 -14.47 9.68 -3.61
CA VAL A 146 -15.10 8.57 -4.35
C VAL A 146 -16.07 7.79 -3.47
N ILE A 147 -15.70 7.54 -2.21
CA ILE A 147 -16.57 6.84 -1.26
C ILE A 147 -17.88 7.63 -1.04
N HIS A 148 -17.79 8.92 -0.75
CA HIS A 148 -18.97 9.77 -0.52
C HIS A 148 -19.82 9.98 -1.78
N GLU A 149 -19.19 10.27 -2.94
CA GLU A 149 -19.90 10.46 -4.21
C GLU A 149 -20.76 9.23 -4.59
N HIS A 150 -20.28 8.04 -4.24
CA HIS A 150 -20.98 6.79 -4.55
C HIS A 150 -21.72 6.17 -3.36
N ARG A 151 -21.75 6.85 -2.18
CA ARG A 151 -22.42 6.41 -0.94
C ARG A 151 -21.94 5.02 -0.50
N LEU A 152 -20.63 4.86 -0.41
CA LEU A 152 -19.97 3.57 -0.14
C LEU A 152 -19.44 3.48 1.30
N GLU A 153 -19.70 4.45 2.17
CA GLU A 153 -19.15 4.55 3.54
C GLU A 153 -19.33 3.24 4.32
N GLU A 154 -20.55 2.73 4.34
CA GLU A 154 -20.85 1.45 5.00
C GLU A 154 -20.28 0.25 4.22
N ALA A 155 -20.29 0.33 2.89
CA ALA A 155 -19.82 -0.78 2.05
C ALA A 155 -18.33 -1.04 2.19
N VAL A 156 -17.54 0.00 2.51
CA VAL A 156 -16.08 -0.08 2.68
C VAL A 156 -15.64 0.05 4.12
N ASP A 157 -16.58 0.16 5.07
CA ASP A 157 -16.32 0.39 6.48
C ASP A 157 -15.41 1.62 6.71
N LEU A 158 -15.70 2.74 6.05
CA LEU A 158 -14.97 3.99 6.23
C LEU A 158 -15.12 4.51 7.65
N VAL A 159 -14.01 4.88 8.27
CA VAL A 159 -13.96 5.57 9.56
C VAL A 159 -13.14 6.85 9.41
N GLU A 160 -13.78 7.98 9.66
CA GLU A 160 -13.18 9.33 9.60
C GLU A 160 -12.79 9.79 11.00
N GLY A 161 -12.06 8.94 11.75
CA GLY A 161 -11.73 9.13 13.16
C GLY A 161 -10.50 10.01 13.42
N GLY A 162 -9.70 10.28 12.41
CA GLY A 162 -8.36 10.85 12.55
C GLY A 162 -7.31 9.79 12.91
N HIS A 163 -6.09 10.25 13.15
CA HIS A 163 -4.96 9.41 13.53
C HIS A 163 -4.17 10.08 14.66
N ILE A 164 -3.63 9.31 15.58
CA ILE A 164 -2.76 9.76 16.65
C ILE A 164 -1.45 8.99 16.60
N SER A 165 -0.34 9.72 16.45
CA SER A 165 1.01 9.19 16.64
C SER A 165 1.41 9.37 18.09
N LEU A 166 1.62 8.27 18.82
CA LEU A 166 2.11 8.27 20.20
C LEU A 166 3.64 8.45 20.23
N LEU A 167 4.10 9.37 21.05
CA LEU A 167 5.52 9.68 21.23
C LEU A 167 5.99 9.03 22.53
N ILE A 168 6.52 7.82 22.42
CA ILE A 168 6.82 6.96 23.59
C ILE A 168 8.11 7.40 24.30
N THR A 169 9.06 7.97 23.56
CA THR A 169 10.37 8.40 24.08
C THR A 169 10.53 9.92 24.02
N GLU A 170 11.40 10.46 24.88
CA GLU A 170 11.76 11.89 24.82
C GLU A 170 12.34 12.28 23.46
N LYS A 171 13.10 11.38 22.83
CA LYS A 171 13.66 11.59 21.49
C LYS A 171 12.57 11.74 20.42
N GLU A 172 11.54 10.91 20.45
CA GLU A 172 10.38 11.06 19.54
C GLU A 172 9.69 12.41 19.72
N VAL A 173 9.55 12.88 20.97
CA VAL A 173 9.00 14.21 21.27
C VAL A 173 9.87 15.34 20.68
N GLU A 174 11.19 15.26 20.81
CA GLU A 174 12.12 16.24 20.24
C GLU A 174 12.06 16.24 18.72
N VAL A 175 12.11 15.07 18.09
CA VAL A 175 12.01 14.90 16.63
C VAL A 175 10.68 15.45 16.13
N ALA A 176 9.56 15.08 16.73
CA ALA A 176 8.24 15.53 16.32
C ALA A 176 8.09 17.07 16.37
N LYS A 177 8.62 17.71 17.41
CA LYS A 177 8.64 19.18 17.50
C LYS A 177 9.48 19.82 16.40
N ALA A 178 10.65 19.24 16.07
CA ALA A 178 11.52 19.73 15.00
C ALA A 178 10.84 19.58 13.62
N GLU A 179 10.19 18.44 13.36
CA GLU A 179 9.43 18.16 12.13
C GLU A 179 8.27 19.15 11.93
N ILE A 180 7.47 19.39 12.97
CA ILE A 180 6.37 20.37 12.95
C ILE A 180 6.92 21.78 12.66
N ALA A 181 8.02 22.17 13.30
CA ALA A 181 8.62 23.47 13.09
C ALA A 181 9.15 23.63 11.65
N ALA A 182 9.83 22.61 11.11
CA ALA A 182 10.34 22.61 9.76
C ALA A 182 9.20 22.69 8.71
N ALA A 183 8.16 21.88 8.87
CA ALA A 183 7.00 21.89 7.99
C ALA A 183 6.28 23.24 7.99
N LYS A 184 6.09 23.84 9.18
CA LYS A 184 5.49 25.17 9.32
C LYS A 184 6.35 26.25 8.65
N ASN A 185 7.66 26.21 8.84
CA ASN A 185 8.60 27.16 8.21
C ASN A 185 8.62 27.03 6.68
N ALA A 186 8.38 25.81 6.17
CA ALA A 186 8.25 25.53 4.74
C ALA A 186 6.90 25.98 4.13
N GLY A 187 5.96 26.44 4.97
CA GLY A 187 4.64 26.90 4.53
C GLY A 187 3.58 25.81 4.39
N GLN A 188 3.82 24.62 4.99
CA GLN A 188 2.79 23.59 5.04
C GLN A 188 1.64 24.01 5.95
N ASP A 189 0.40 23.78 5.55
CA ASP A 189 -0.77 24.00 6.39
C ASP A 189 -0.85 22.90 7.46
N LEU A 190 -0.66 23.32 8.71
CA LEU A 190 -0.74 22.46 9.89
C LEU A 190 -1.93 22.82 10.80
N SER A 191 -2.91 23.56 10.30
CA SER A 191 -4.08 23.99 11.09
C SER A 191 -4.89 22.83 11.68
N ALA A 192 -4.85 21.67 11.05
CA ALA A 192 -5.52 20.47 11.50
C ALA A 192 -4.64 19.53 12.37
N VAL A 193 -3.38 19.90 12.61
CA VAL A 193 -2.46 19.16 13.49
C VAL A 193 -2.64 19.61 14.92
N THR A 194 -2.92 18.70 15.84
CA THR A 194 -3.12 18.97 17.25
C THR A 194 -2.10 18.22 18.09
N TRP A 195 -1.37 18.94 18.94
CA TRP A 195 -0.54 18.36 19.98
C TRP A 195 -1.41 17.97 21.18
N ILE A 196 -1.24 16.76 21.69
CA ILE A 196 -1.91 16.25 22.89
C ILE A 196 -0.81 15.96 23.91
N ASP A 197 -0.84 16.60 25.08
CA ASP A 197 0.09 16.29 26.15
C ASP A 197 -0.22 14.97 26.84
N ALA A 198 0.69 14.48 27.66
CA ALA A 198 0.53 13.17 28.31
C ALA A 198 -0.64 13.14 29.32
N GLU A 199 -0.95 14.25 29.98
CA GLU A 199 -2.08 14.32 30.94
C GLU A 199 -3.42 14.25 30.21
N GLU A 200 -3.58 14.99 29.12
CA GLU A 200 -4.76 14.93 28.26
C GLU A 200 -4.91 13.56 27.59
N MET A 201 -3.80 12.98 27.15
CA MET A 201 -3.78 11.66 26.53
C MET A 201 -4.21 10.57 27.51
N GLU A 202 -3.68 10.56 28.72
CA GLU A 202 -4.06 9.64 29.80
C GLU A 202 -5.55 9.76 30.12
N LYS A 203 -6.03 10.99 30.31
CA LYS A 203 -7.42 11.27 30.66
C LYS A 203 -8.39 10.87 29.55
N THR A 204 -8.04 11.12 28.29
CA THR A 204 -8.96 10.95 27.14
C THR A 204 -8.88 9.55 26.56
N TYR A 205 -7.68 8.98 26.49
CA TYR A 205 -7.43 7.74 25.78
C TYR A 205 -6.83 6.62 26.64
N GLY A 206 -6.31 6.95 27.84
CA GLY A 206 -5.72 5.99 28.77
C GLY A 206 -4.30 5.56 28.41
N ALA A 207 -3.57 6.39 27.66
CA ALA A 207 -2.15 6.20 27.38
C ALA A 207 -1.34 7.30 28.06
N SER A 208 -0.22 6.94 28.72
CA SER A 208 0.59 7.88 29.51
C SER A 208 1.68 8.59 28.70
N TYR A 209 1.48 8.79 27.40
CA TYR A 209 2.45 9.39 26.47
C TYR A 209 1.83 10.58 25.74
N PRO A 210 2.60 11.64 25.39
CA PRO A 210 2.09 12.67 24.51
C PRO A 210 1.91 12.15 23.08
N GLY A 211 1.20 12.90 22.25
CA GLY A 211 0.99 12.51 20.86
C GLY A 211 0.62 13.66 19.94
N ILE A 212 0.56 13.34 18.66
CA ILE A 212 0.16 14.26 17.61
C ILE A 212 -1.08 13.68 16.94
N ARG A 213 -2.15 14.46 16.90
CA ARG A 213 -3.38 14.09 16.17
C ARG A 213 -3.43 14.80 14.83
N ILE A 214 -3.74 14.05 13.79
CA ILE A 214 -3.88 14.51 12.41
C ILE A 214 -5.19 14.01 11.79
N PRO A 215 -5.71 14.67 10.74
CA PRO A 215 -6.78 14.13 9.90
C PRO A 215 -6.33 12.86 9.19
N ALA A 216 -7.09 11.81 9.34
CA ALA A 216 -6.84 10.53 8.65
C ALA A 216 -8.07 9.63 8.72
N HIS A 217 -8.00 8.50 8.03
CA HIS A 217 -9.10 7.56 7.89
C HIS A 217 -8.59 6.13 8.03
N ASN A 218 -9.49 5.21 8.27
CA ASN A 218 -9.25 3.79 8.08
C ASN A 218 -10.46 3.16 7.37
N LEU A 219 -10.24 2.07 6.69
CA LEU A 219 -11.26 1.40 5.90
C LEU A 219 -10.92 -0.08 5.67
N TRP A 220 -11.83 -0.83 5.07
CA TRP A 220 -11.58 -2.19 4.58
C TRP A 220 -10.99 -2.16 3.18
N PRO A 221 -9.68 -2.38 3.00
CA PRO A 221 -9.01 -2.16 1.71
C PRO A 221 -9.58 -3.00 0.57
N LEU A 222 -9.84 -4.29 0.81
CA LEU A 222 -10.43 -5.17 -0.20
C LEU A 222 -11.81 -4.68 -0.66
N LYS A 223 -12.67 -4.28 0.28
CA LYS A 223 -14.00 -3.78 -0.05
C LYS A 223 -13.92 -2.51 -0.91
N PHE A 224 -13.03 -1.58 -0.57
CA PHE A 224 -12.83 -0.38 -1.38
C PHE A 224 -12.34 -0.70 -2.80
N VAL A 225 -11.34 -1.56 -2.94
CA VAL A 225 -10.83 -1.99 -4.25
C VAL A 225 -11.90 -2.72 -5.06
N THR A 226 -12.75 -3.53 -4.40
CA THR A 226 -13.90 -4.17 -5.06
C THR A 226 -14.89 -3.14 -5.61
N GLN A 227 -15.19 -2.09 -4.85
CA GLN A 227 -16.08 -1.01 -5.34
C GLN A 227 -15.45 -0.25 -6.50
N LEU A 228 -14.16 0.07 -6.43
CA LEU A 228 -13.45 0.69 -7.57
C LEU A 228 -13.49 -0.16 -8.83
N TYR A 229 -13.33 -1.49 -8.71
CA TYR A 229 -13.45 -2.41 -9.83
C TYR A 229 -14.83 -2.32 -10.48
N HIS A 230 -15.91 -2.35 -9.68
CA HIS A 230 -17.25 -2.21 -10.19
C HIS A 230 -17.52 -0.84 -10.82
N LEU A 231 -16.93 0.24 -10.28
CA LEU A 231 -17.03 1.57 -10.88
C LEU A 231 -16.29 1.65 -12.23
N ALA A 232 -15.10 1.05 -12.31
CA ALA A 232 -14.32 1.01 -13.54
C ALA A 232 -15.02 0.22 -14.65
N SER A 233 -15.64 -0.91 -14.31
CA SER A 233 -16.33 -1.78 -15.27
C SER A 233 -17.58 -1.15 -15.92
N ARG A 234 -18.09 -0.04 -15.36
CA ARG A 234 -19.24 0.68 -15.96
C ARG A 234 -18.88 1.38 -17.27
N ASN A 235 -17.62 1.80 -17.42
CA ASN A 235 -17.17 2.61 -18.55
C ASN A 235 -16.05 1.97 -19.37
N LEU A 236 -15.56 0.80 -18.95
CA LEU A 236 -14.55 0.00 -19.68
C LEU A 236 -15.16 -1.34 -20.11
N ASN A 237 -14.62 -1.90 -21.18
CA ASN A 237 -14.73 -3.34 -21.44
C ASN A 237 -13.65 -4.04 -20.59
N LEU A 238 -13.96 -4.22 -19.30
CA LEU A 238 -13.02 -4.68 -18.29
C LEU A 238 -13.18 -6.17 -18.01
N SER A 239 -12.09 -6.93 -18.17
CA SER A 239 -11.99 -8.34 -17.79
C SER A 239 -11.01 -8.50 -16.62
N LEU A 240 -11.32 -9.38 -15.69
CA LEU A 240 -10.47 -9.79 -14.59
C LEU A 240 -10.22 -11.28 -14.67
N HIS A 241 -8.95 -11.70 -14.62
CA HIS A 241 -8.57 -13.10 -14.55
C HIS A 241 -7.68 -13.31 -13.32
N THR A 242 -8.28 -13.78 -12.24
CA THR A 242 -7.56 -14.22 -11.03
C THR A 242 -6.91 -15.58 -11.26
N ARG A 243 -5.96 -15.96 -10.41
CA ARG A 243 -5.19 -17.22 -10.54
C ARG A 243 -4.56 -17.41 -11.91
N THR A 244 -4.19 -16.30 -12.51
CA THR A 244 -3.62 -16.23 -13.85
C THR A 244 -2.31 -15.44 -13.80
N PRO A 245 -1.23 -16.01 -13.23
CA PRO A 245 0.07 -15.36 -13.13
C PRO A 245 0.63 -15.09 -14.53
N VAL A 246 1.21 -13.89 -14.70
CA VAL A 246 1.98 -13.55 -15.88
C VAL A 246 3.42 -14.02 -15.68
N ASN A 247 3.89 -14.91 -16.55
CA ASN A 247 5.24 -15.50 -16.48
C ASN A 247 6.28 -14.70 -17.30
N ALA A 248 5.85 -14.03 -18.35
CA ALA A 248 6.70 -13.20 -19.20
C ALA A 248 5.90 -12.16 -19.96
N VAL A 249 6.53 -11.03 -20.27
CA VAL A 249 6.04 -10.00 -21.18
C VAL A 249 7.05 -9.91 -22.32
N THR A 250 6.63 -10.27 -23.55
CA THR A 250 7.50 -10.34 -24.72
C THR A 250 6.99 -9.42 -25.82
N PRO A 251 7.90 -8.75 -26.58
CA PRO A 251 7.48 -7.96 -27.71
C PRO A 251 6.93 -8.85 -28.84
N LEU A 252 5.90 -8.37 -29.52
CA LEU A 252 5.39 -8.98 -30.73
C LEU A 252 6.13 -8.40 -31.94
N SER A 253 6.66 -9.26 -32.79
CA SER A 253 7.28 -8.85 -34.05
C SER A 253 6.26 -8.94 -35.19
N SER A 254 6.43 -8.09 -36.21
CA SER A 254 5.63 -8.15 -37.45
C SER A 254 5.77 -9.47 -38.21
N SER A 255 6.79 -10.29 -37.88
CA SER A 255 7.03 -11.62 -38.45
C SER A 255 6.18 -12.74 -37.84
N ASP A 256 5.50 -12.51 -36.74
CA ASP A 256 4.77 -13.57 -35.99
C ASP A 256 3.41 -13.96 -36.60
N GLY A 257 3.12 -13.46 -37.82
CA GLY A 257 1.94 -13.84 -38.60
C GLY A 257 0.59 -13.44 -37.95
N ILE A 258 0.65 -12.78 -36.80
CA ILE A 258 -0.50 -12.24 -36.14
C ILE A 258 -0.80 -10.89 -36.76
N ALA A 259 -1.90 -10.79 -37.47
CA ALA A 259 -2.40 -9.55 -38.08
C ALA A 259 -2.87 -8.54 -37.00
N SER A 260 -2.24 -8.53 -35.83
CA SER A 260 -2.60 -7.65 -34.72
C SER A 260 -1.64 -6.48 -34.63
N ASN A 261 -2.20 -5.29 -34.53
CA ASN A 261 -1.49 -4.03 -34.28
C ASN A 261 -1.01 -3.95 -32.81
N ARG A 262 -0.79 -5.11 -32.15
CA ARG A 262 -0.42 -5.23 -30.73
C ARG A 262 1.11 -5.26 -30.59
N ARG A 263 1.59 -4.71 -29.47
CA ARG A 263 3.03 -4.59 -29.17
C ARG A 263 3.53 -5.71 -28.27
N TRP A 264 2.69 -6.19 -27.36
CA TRP A 264 3.10 -7.06 -26.27
C TRP A 264 2.28 -8.34 -26.21
N SER A 265 2.94 -9.43 -25.86
CA SER A 265 2.34 -10.72 -25.52
C SER A 265 2.69 -11.05 -24.06
N LEU A 266 1.68 -11.26 -23.23
CA LEU A 266 1.79 -11.69 -21.85
C LEU A 266 1.51 -13.19 -21.79
N SER A 267 2.51 -13.98 -21.43
CA SER A 267 2.35 -15.44 -21.29
C SER A 267 1.83 -15.80 -19.90
N THR A 268 0.81 -16.66 -19.87
CA THR A 268 0.23 -17.20 -18.63
C THR A 268 0.08 -18.73 -18.75
N PRO A 269 -0.11 -19.47 -17.65
CA PRO A 269 -0.41 -20.91 -17.73
C PRO A 269 -1.71 -21.25 -18.49
N ARG A 270 -2.57 -20.24 -18.73
CA ARG A 270 -3.86 -20.40 -19.40
C ARG A 270 -3.83 -19.98 -20.87
N GLY A 271 -2.71 -19.46 -21.34
CA GLY A 271 -2.53 -18.94 -22.71
C GLY A 271 -1.89 -17.56 -22.73
N ALA A 272 -1.83 -16.96 -23.89
CA ALA A 272 -1.26 -15.63 -24.09
C ALA A 272 -2.35 -14.56 -24.19
N VAL A 273 -2.03 -13.35 -23.67
CA VAL A 273 -2.85 -12.15 -23.83
C VAL A 273 -2.03 -11.10 -24.58
N THR A 274 -2.58 -10.53 -25.64
CA THR A 274 -1.89 -9.49 -26.42
C THR A 274 -2.44 -8.10 -26.11
N CYS A 275 -1.58 -7.09 -26.07
CA CYS A 275 -2.00 -5.70 -25.86
C CYS A 275 -1.01 -4.67 -26.41
N ASN A 276 -1.43 -3.39 -26.40
CA ASN A 276 -0.55 -2.28 -26.77
C ASN A 276 0.19 -1.69 -25.59
N TYR A 277 -0.47 -1.69 -24.42
CA TYR A 277 0.06 -1.10 -23.19
C TYR A 277 0.04 -2.11 -22.06
N VAL A 278 1.09 -2.09 -21.23
CA VAL A 278 1.21 -2.93 -20.04
C VAL A 278 1.44 -2.03 -18.84
N LEU A 279 0.66 -2.21 -17.76
CA LEU A 279 0.93 -1.59 -16.48
C LEU A 279 1.39 -2.66 -15.48
N HIS A 280 2.63 -2.55 -15.00
CA HIS A 280 3.15 -3.35 -13.91
C HIS A 280 2.70 -2.77 -12.56
N ALA A 281 1.67 -3.35 -11.96
CA ALA A 281 1.12 -3.00 -10.64
C ALA A 281 1.43 -4.09 -9.59
N THR A 282 2.62 -4.68 -9.70
CA THR A 282 3.03 -5.90 -8.97
C THR A 282 3.82 -5.63 -7.69
N ASN A 283 4.01 -4.36 -7.32
CA ASN A 283 4.67 -3.89 -6.09
C ASN A 283 5.99 -4.65 -5.81
N ALA A 284 6.04 -5.42 -4.72
CA ALA A 284 7.23 -6.20 -4.31
C ALA A 284 7.74 -7.19 -5.36
N TYR A 285 6.84 -7.69 -6.20
CA TYR A 285 7.13 -8.72 -7.21
C TYR A 285 7.49 -8.13 -8.59
N ALA A 286 7.72 -6.82 -8.69
CA ALA A 286 7.98 -6.16 -9.97
C ALA A 286 9.20 -6.73 -10.69
N SER A 287 10.26 -7.11 -9.96
CA SER A 287 11.48 -7.67 -10.52
C SER A 287 11.29 -9.08 -11.12
N HIS A 288 10.16 -9.76 -10.87
CA HIS A 288 9.84 -11.02 -11.55
C HIS A 288 9.75 -10.84 -13.07
N LEU A 289 9.07 -9.79 -13.50
CA LEU A 289 8.89 -9.47 -14.93
C LEU A 289 9.89 -8.42 -15.43
N LEU A 290 10.51 -7.66 -14.55
CA LEU A 290 11.46 -6.60 -14.81
C LEU A 290 12.76 -6.86 -14.01
N PRO A 291 13.58 -7.85 -14.41
CA PRO A 291 14.76 -8.30 -13.63
C PRO A 291 15.76 -7.19 -13.30
N HIS A 292 15.84 -6.14 -14.12
CA HIS A 292 16.69 -4.97 -13.88
C HIS A 292 16.25 -4.12 -12.67
N LEU A 293 15.03 -4.36 -12.14
CA LEU A 293 14.55 -3.77 -10.91
C LEU A 293 14.81 -4.65 -9.66
N ALA A 294 15.61 -5.69 -9.76
CA ALA A 294 16.00 -6.48 -8.61
C ALA A 294 17.04 -5.74 -7.75
N GLY A 295 16.98 -5.93 -6.44
CA GLY A 295 17.95 -5.41 -5.48
C GLY A 295 17.84 -3.92 -5.16
N PRO A 296 18.89 -3.36 -4.54
CA PRO A 296 18.86 -2.02 -3.94
C PRO A 296 18.60 -0.86 -4.91
N ALA A 297 18.99 -1.00 -6.16
CA ALA A 297 18.72 0.00 -7.21
C ALA A 297 17.26 -0.04 -7.71
N GLY A 298 16.53 -1.08 -7.39
CA GLY A 298 15.15 -1.32 -7.81
C GLY A 298 14.18 -1.45 -6.63
N ILE A 299 13.53 -2.62 -6.55
CA ILE A 299 12.51 -2.93 -5.55
C ILE A 299 12.89 -4.20 -4.81
N VAL A 300 13.02 -4.10 -3.49
CA VAL A 300 13.34 -5.21 -2.61
C VAL A 300 12.09 -5.63 -1.85
N PRO A 301 11.71 -6.92 -1.89
CA PRO A 301 10.64 -7.45 -1.06
C PRO A 301 10.97 -7.34 0.43
N ALA A 302 9.96 -7.02 1.27
CA ALA A 302 10.05 -7.11 2.71
C ALA A 302 8.72 -7.58 3.28
N ARG A 303 8.75 -8.53 4.22
CA ARG A 303 7.55 -9.07 4.82
C ARG A 303 7.07 -8.20 5.98
N GLY A 304 5.81 -7.77 5.94
CA GLY A 304 5.10 -7.16 7.06
C GLY A 304 4.14 -8.15 7.70
N GLN A 305 3.82 -7.94 8.98
CA GLN A 305 2.92 -8.79 9.74
C GLN A 305 1.84 -7.97 10.42
N VAL A 306 0.63 -8.52 10.44
CA VAL A 306 -0.57 -7.87 10.98
C VAL A 306 -1.39 -8.93 11.71
N ALA A 307 -2.05 -8.52 12.76
CA ALA A 307 -2.93 -9.39 13.54
C ALA A 307 -4.28 -8.72 13.82
N ALA A 308 -5.27 -9.52 14.11
CA ALA A 308 -6.58 -9.12 14.58
C ALA A 308 -6.80 -9.70 15.97
N LEU A 309 -6.96 -8.84 16.97
CA LEU A 309 -7.20 -9.24 18.34
C LEU A 309 -8.47 -8.58 18.89
N ARG A 310 -9.14 -9.25 19.84
CA ARG A 310 -10.32 -8.72 20.50
C ARG A 310 -9.92 -7.84 21.67
N ALA A 311 -10.40 -6.60 21.72
CA ALA A 311 -10.22 -5.75 22.88
C ALA A 311 -10.88 -6.35 24.14
N ALA A 312 -10.31 -6.06 25.31
CA ALA A 312 -10.92 -6.38 26.61
C ALA A 312 -11.94 -5.32 27.02
N ALA A 313 -11.72 -4.07 26.60
CA ALA A 313 -12.66 -2.97 26.80
C ALA A 313 -13.76 -2.95 25.73
N PRO A 314 -14.98 -2.48 26.05
CA PRO A 314 -16.03 -2.26 25.07
C PRO A 314 -15.73 -1.04 24.19
N LEU A 315 -16.51 -0.88 23.09
CA LEU A 315 -16.25 0.15 22.07
C LEU A 315 -16.38 1.58 22.62
N ASP A 316 -17.24 1.84 23.56
CA ASP A 316 -17.44 3.15 24.20
C ASP A 316 -16.26 3.58 25.09
N GLU A 317 -15.43 2.65 25.53
CA GLU A 317 -14.16 2.91 26.20
C GLU A 317 -12.95 2.97 25.25
N LEU A 318 -13.17 2.64 23.97
CA LEU A 318 -12.18 2.72 22.93
C LEU A 318 -12.54 3.82 21.93
N THR A 319 -11.56 4.28 21.20
CA THR A 319 -11.80 5.32 20.20
C THR A 319 -11.92 4.72 18.80
N THR A 320 -12.48 5.47 17.86
CA THR A 320 -12.46 5.14 16.42
C THR A 320 -11.21 5.64 15.71
N VAL A 321 -10.32 6.32 16.44
CA VAL A 321 -9.05 6.86 15.92
C VAL A 321 -8.14 5.73 15.51
N SER A 322 -7.39 5.92 14.43
CA SER A 322 -6.25 5.07 14.12
C SER A 322 -4.99 5.60 14.84
N TRP A 323 -4.03 4.73 15.06
CA TRP A 323 -2.86 5.01 15.87
C TRP A 323 -1.60 4.45 15.23
N ASP A 324 -0.47 5.08 15.56
CA ASP A 324 0.83 4.47 15.54
C ASP A 324 1.64 4.83 16.81
N GLY A 325 2.77 4.18 17.01
CA GLY A 325 3.69 4.46 18.10
C GLY A 325 5.02 3.74 17.88
N ASN A 326 5.97 3.93 18.83
CA ASN A 326 7.29 3.33 18.75
C ASN A 326 7.97 3.66 17.40
N GLU A 327 8.08 4.95 17.10
CA GLU A 327 8.65 5.45 15.85
C GLU A 327 7.90 4.96 14.58
N GLY A 328 6.60 4.63 14.70
CA GLY A 328 5.77 4.12 13.62
C GLY A 328 5.94 2.62 13.34
N PHE A 329 6.68 1.88 14.19
CA PHE A 329 6.81 0.43 14.03
C PHE A 329 5.49 -0.28 14.26
N GLU A 330 4.74 0.07 15.32
CA GLU A 330 3.42 -0.47 15.59
C GLU A 330 2.34 0.52 15.19
N TYR A 331 1.29 -0.02 14.55
CA TYR A 331 0.10 0.74 14.14
C TYR A 331 -1.16 -0.08 14.39
N TRP A 332 -2.25 0.59 14.81
CA TRP A 332 -3.50 -0.12 15.13
C TRP A 332 -4.72 0.77 15.01
N PHE A 333 -5.90 0.14 14.91
CA PHE A 333 -7.20 0.79 15.10
C PHE A 333 -8.28 -0.24 15.41
N PRO A 334 -9.32 0.14 16.20
CA PRO A 334 -10.50 -0.68 16.41
C PRO A 334 -11.38 -0.71 15.18
N ARG A 335 -11.92 -1.88 14.86
CA ARG A 335 -12.92 -2.04 13.80
C ARG A 335 -14.27 -1.52 14.26
N PRO A 336 -15.11 -0.94 13.37
CA PRO A 336 -16.49 -0.60 13.69
C PRO A 336 -17.25 -1.84 14.16
N VAL A 337 -17.96 -1.71 15.30
CA VAL A 337 -18.95 -2.68 15.74
C VAL A 337 -20.28 -2.30 15.08
N ARG A 338 -20.74 -3.08 14.12
CA ARG A 338 -22.06 -2.86 13.51
C ARG A 338 -23.13 -3.45 14.39
N GLY A 339 -24.12 -2.63 14.77
CA GLY A 339 -25.36 -3.10 15.40
C GLY A 339 -26.07 -4.04 14.44
N GLN A 340 -26.59 -5.16 14.98
CA GLN A 340 -27.54 -5.97 14.21
C GLN A 340 -28.76 -5.10 13.87
N SER A 341 -29.21 -5.16 12.61
CA SER A 341 -30.48 -4.60 12.19
C SER A 341 -31.58 -4.97 13.21
N SER A 342 -32.37 -3.98 13.61
CA SER A 342 -33.44 -4.07 14.61
C SER A 342 -34.51 -5.17 14.39
N ASN A 343 -34.36 -6.02 13.38
CA ASN A 343 -35.28 -7.07 13.00
C ASN A 343 -34.79 -8.51 13.23
N SER A 344 -33.61 -8.73 13.86
CA SER A 344 -33.21 -10.09 14.21
C SER A 344 -33.60 -10.43 15.64
N THR A 345 -34.55 -11.33 15.82
CA THR A 345 -34.97 -11.93 17.09
C THR A 345 -33.96 -12.95 17.64
N SER A 346 -32.70 -12.91 17.22
CA SER A 346 -31.67 -13.80 17.72
C SER A 346 -31.02 -13.19 18.98
N THR A 347 -31.13 -13.87 20.11
CA THR A 347 -30.46 -13.64 21.39
C THR A 347 -28.96 -13.99 21.35
N ALA A 348 -28.31 -13.84 20.20
CA ALA A 348 -26.86 -14.02 20.08
C ALA A 348 -26.16 -12.83 20.74
N ASN A 349 -25.27 -13.09 21.70
CA ASN A 349 -24.41 -12.14 22.39
C ASN A 349 -23.79 -11.16 21.37
N THR A 350 -24.33 -9.95 21.31
CA THR A 350 -23.71 -8.84 20.58
C THR A 350 -22.42 -8.50 21.29
N THR A 351 -21.30 -8.90 20.74
CA THR A 351 -19.98 -8.58 21.28
C THR A 351 -19.81 -7.07 21.17
N THR A 352 -19.90 -6.36 22.28
CA THR A 352 -19.63 -4.91 22.37
C THR A 352 -18.13 -4.61 22.26
N HIS A 353 -17.30 -5.63 22.36
CA HIS A 353 -15.83 -5.55 22.29
C HIS A 353 -15.36 -5.59 20.84
N PRO A 354 -14.73 -4.52 20.33
CA PRO A 354 -14.31 -4.47 18.94
C PRO A 354 -13.12 -5.38 18.65
N LEU A 355 -13.04 -5.85 17.43
CA LEU A 355 -11.82 -6.40 16.89
C LEU A 355 -10.87 -5.24 16.57
N VAL A 356 -9.61 -5.37 16.95
CA VAL A 356 -8.55 -4.38 16.70
C VAL A 356 -7.57 -4.97 15.71
N ILE A 357 -7.28 -4.23 14.67
CA ILE A 357 -6.21 -4.57 13.73
C ILE A 357 -4.93 -3.93 14.26
N VAL A 358 -3.88 -4.73 14.44
CA VAL A 358 -2.56 -4.27 14.86
C VAL A 358 -1.50 -4.85 13.94
N GLY A 359 -0.57 -4.03 13.49
CA GLY A 359 0.53 -4.45 12.63
C GLY A 359 1.84 -3.80 13.04
N GLY A 360 2.95 -4.28 12.49
CA GLY A 360 4.28 -3.77 12.81
C GLY A 360 5.22 -4.83 13.34
N GLY A 361 6.02 -4.48 14.37
CA GLY A 361 6.88 -5.41 15.10
C GLY A 361 8.11 -5.90 14.34
N ARG A 362 8.44 -5.32 13.17
CA ARG A 362 9.56 -5.79 12.34
C ARG A 362 10.92 -5.58 12.99
N GLU A 363 11.03 -4.64 13.92
CA GLU A 363 12.26 -4.40 14.70
C GLU A 363 12.68 -5.65 15.49
N ALA A 364 11.73 -6.54 15.85
CA ALA A 364 12.04 -7.83 16.47
C ALA A 364 12.77 -8.81 15.52
N ALA A 365 12.80 -8.51 14.22
CA ALA A 365 13.53 -9.27 13.22
C ALA A 365 14.86 -8.59 12.81
N ALA A 366 15.39 -7.67 13.64
CA ALA A 366 16.68 -7.05 13.40
C ALA A 366 17.80 -8.11 13.28
N PRO A 367 18.84 -7.92 12.47
CA PRO A 367 19.13 -6.70 11.69
C PRO A 367 18.52 -6.69 10.28
N THR A 368 17.76 -7.69 9.86
CA THR A 368 17.21 -7.79 8.50
C THR A 368 15.86 -7.13 8.35
N TYR A 369 15.10 -6.93 9.44
CA TYR A 369 13.75 -6.34 9.42
C TYR A 369 12.81 -7.02 8.40
N GLU A 370 12.95 -8.35 8.24
CA GLU A 370 12.20 -9.17 7.26
C GLU A 370 12.47 -8.80 5.79
N THR A 371 13.56 -8.08 5.49
CA THR A 371 13.94 -7.68 4.13
C THR A 371 14.49 -8.85 3.33
N GLY A 372 14.15 -8.92 2.05
CA GLY A 372 14.47 -10.04 1.16
C GLY A 372 13.54 -11.23 1.33
N VAL A 373 12.54 -11.15 2.22
CA VAL A 373 11.56 -12.23 2.43
C VAL A 373 10.36 -12.05 1.49
N GLU A 374 10.09 -13.08 0.68
CA GLU A 374 9.00 -13.12 -0.31
C GLU A 374 7.85 -14.05 0.10
N ASP A 375 8.03 -14.82 1.16
CA ASP A 375 7.09 -15.83 1.63
C ASP A 375 6.09 -15.24 2.64
N ASP A 376 4.85 -15.05 2.22
CA ASP A 376 3.72 -14.61 3.03
C ASP A 376 2.80 -15.78 3.48
N SER A 377 3.28 -17.03 3.41
CA SER A 377 2.55 -18.19 3.91
C SER A 377 2.71 -18.43 5.40
N VAL A 378 3.72 -17.82 6.01
CA VAL A 378 4.09 -18.01 7.41
C VAL A 378 4.27 -16.68 8.13
N THR A 379 4.08 -16.70 9.46
CA THR A 379 4.35 -15.56 10.36
C THR A 379 5.72 -15.70 11.01
N ASN A 380 6.27 -14.57 11.52
CA ASN A 380 7.47 -14.56 12.33
C ASN A 380 7.11 -14.57 13.82
N PRO A 381 7.48 -15.59 14.60
CA PRO A 381 7.11 -15.69 16.01
C PRO A 381 7.65 -14.57 16.91
N ALA A 382 8.80 -13.95 16.54
CA ALA A 382 9.33 -12.82 17.29
C ALA A 382 8.46 -11.57 17.09
N VAL A 383 8.03 -11.31 15.86
CA VAL A 383 7.09 -10.25 15.52
C VAL A 383 5.72 -10.50 16.18
N SER A 384 5.20 -11.74 16.11
CA SER A 384 3.93 -12.11 16.79
C SER A 384 3.95 -11.77 18.28
N ARG A 385 5.09 -11.94 18.95
CA ARG A 385 5.23 -11.61 20.38
C ARG A 385 5.13 -10.12 20.62
N VAL A 386 5.82 -9.30 19.84
CA VAL A 386 5.73 -7.84 19.94
C VAL A 386 4.30 -7.36 19.76
N LEU A 387 3.63 -7.79 18.69
CA LEU A 387 2.24 -7.39 18.42
C LEU A 387 1.25 -7.81 19.51
N ARG A 388 1.52 -8.94 20.19
CA ARG A 388 0.66 -9.43 21.29
C ARG A 388 0.82 -8.62 22.57
N ASP A 389 2.05 -8.17 22.85
CA ASP A 389 2.39 -7.54 24.12
C ASP A 389 2.22 -6.01 24.07
N PHE A 390 2.34 -5.38 22.89
CA PHE A 390 2.38 -3.93 22.73
C PHE A 390 1.13 -3.22 23.27
N LEU A 391 -0.07 -3.56 22.78
CA LEU A 391 -1.29 -2.88 23.19
C LEU A 391 -1.63 -3.04 24.68
N PRO A 392 -1.45 -4.22 25.31
CA PRO A 392 -1.58 -4.35 26.77
C PRO A 392 -0.58 -3.53 27.58
N GLU A 393 0.58 -3.20 27.01
CA GLU A 393 1.58 -2.34 27.68
C GLU A 393 1.24 -0.86 27.56
N VAL A 394 0.78 -0.43 26.37
CA VAL A 394 0.44 0.98 26.10
C VAL A 394 -0.89 1.39 26.74
N PHE A 395 -1.87 0.48 26.75
CA PHE A 395 -3.22 0.74 27.26
C PHE A 395 -3.62 -0.31 28.33
N PRO A 396 -3.07 -0.22 29.55
CA PRO A 396 -3.39 -1.15 30.62
C PRO A 396 -4.90 -1.24 30.88
N GLY A 397 -5.43 -2.45 30.92
CA GLY A 397 -6.86 -2.72 31.18
C GLY A 397 -7.75 -2.71 29.92
N LYS A 398 -7.34 -2.08 28.83
CA LYS A 398 -8.11 -2.10 27.57
C LYS A 398 -7.85 -3.32 26.71
N TYR A 399 -6.70 -3.95 26.90
CA TYR A 399 -6.28 -5.18 26.20
C TYR A 399 -5.75 -6.20 27.20
N GLU A 400 -6.08 -7.48 26.97
CA GLU A 400 -5.69 -8.58 27.85
C GLU A 400 -4.31 -9.11 27.47
N ARG A 401 -3.40 -9.20 28.46
CA ARG A 401 -2.05 -9.80 28.25
C ARG A 401 -2.16 -11.27 27.87
N GLY A 402 -1.39 -11.66 26.85
CA GLY A 402 -1.33 -13.05 26.42
C GLY A 402 -2.57 -13.54 25.65
N ARG A 403 -3.50 -12.66 25.32
CA ARG A 403 -4.65 -13.02 24.49
C ARG A 403 -4.21 -13.47 23.11
N GLU A 404 -4.74 -14.61 22.66
CA GLU A 404 -4.46 -15.12 21.32
C GLU A 404 -5.14 -14.24 20.25
N PHE A 405 -4.48 -14.12 19.11
CA PHE A 405 -5.05 -13.44 17.94
C PHE A 405 -6.21 -14.28 17.36
N GLU A 406 -7.27 -13.59 16.92
CA GLU A 406 -8.32 -14.26 16.14
C GLU A 406 -7.84 -14.61 14.74
N MET A 407 -7.00 -13.76 14.16
CA MET A 407 -6.30 -14.00 12.89
C MET A 407 -4.94 -13.29 12.91
N GLU A 408 -3.97 -13.89 12.24
CA GLU A 408 -2.64 -13.29 12.03
C GLU A 408 -2.17 -13.59 10.61
N TRP A 409 -1.62 -12.60 9.95
CA TRP A 409 -1.20 -12.73 8.55
C TRP A 409 0.03 -11.90 8.22
N THR A 410 0.61 -12.22 7.08
CA THR A 410 1.73 -11.49 6.51
C THR A 410 1.40 -10.99 5.11
N GLY A 411 2.10 -9.95 4.68
CA GLY A 411 2.03 -9.41 3.32
C GLY A 411 3.41 -8.92 2.87
N ILE A 412 3.68 -8.98 1.58
CA ILE A 412 4.98 -8.58 1.05
C ILE A 412 4.90 -7.14 0.53
N MET A 413 5.72 -6.29 1.14
CA MET A 413 5.89 -4.89 0.78
C MET A 413 7.06 -4.73 -0.20
N GLY A 414 6.99 -3.75 -1.10
CA GLY A 414 8.10 -3.42 -2.00
C GLY A 414 8.85 -2.20 -1.48
N PHE A 415 10.10 -2.37 -1.09
CA PHE A 415 10.96 -1.29 -0.61
C PHE A 415 11.86 -0.77 -1.71
N THR A 416 12.04 0.54 -1.77
CA THR A 416 12.98 1.21 -2.67
C THR A 416 13.97 2.05 -1.85
N ARG A 417 15.19 2.20 -2.34
CA ARG A 417 16.22 3.00 -1.66
C ARG A 417 15.83 4.47 -1.44
N LEU A 418 14.99 5.03 -2.31
CA LEU A 418 14.50 6.40 -2.17
C LEU A 418 13.30 6.54 -1.22
N GLY A 419 12.75 5.43 -0.70
CA GLY A 419 11.54 5.42 0.11
C GLY A 419 10.25 5.75 -0.65
N VAL A 420 10.30 5.83 -1.99
CA VAL A 420 9.18 6.24 -2.84
C VAL A 420 9.02 5.32 -4.05
N PRO A 421 7.80 5.16 -4.60
CA PRO A 421 7.54 4.24 -5.69
C PRO A 421 8.18 4.65 -7.01
N PHE A 422 8.29 3.70 -7.92
CA PHE A 422 8.53 3.93 -9.34
C PHE A 422 7.19 4.21 -10.02
N VAL A 423 7.05 5.35 -10.71
CA VAL A 423 5.84 5.74 -11.44
C VAL A 423 6.22 6.23 -12.83
N GLY A 424 5.71 5.60 -13.88
CA GLY A 424 5.94 6.04 -15.26
C GLY A 424 6.35 4.93 -16.22
N PRO A 425 6.94 5.27 -17.38
CA PRO A 425 7.46 4.30 -18.33
C PRO A 425 8.50 3.37 -17.71
N VAL A 426 8.49 2.11 -18.07
CA VAL A 426 9.56 1.17 -17.68
C VAL A 426 10.85 1.57 -18.37
N LEU A 427 11.92 1.73 -17.59
CA LEU A 427 13.26 2.08 -18.07
C LEU A 427 14.28 1.08 -17.52
N ASP A 428 15.15 0.58 -18.38
CA ASP A 428 16.28 -0.26 -17.98
C ASP A 428 17.59 0.55 -18.08
N LYS A 429 17.92 1.26 -17.04
CA LYS A 429 19.12 2.11 -16.97
C LYS A 429 20.44 1.34 -17.02
N THR A 430 20.41 0.02 -16.95
CA THR A 430 21.58 -0.82 -17.18
C THR A 430 21.94 -0.92 -18.68
N LYS A 431 21.00 -0.52 -19.56
CA LYS A 431 21.13 -0.57 -21.03
C LYS A 431 20.58 0.71 -21.67
N PRO A 432 21.17 1.88 -21.40
CA PRO A 432 20.60 3.17 -21.78
C PRO A 432 20.42 3.37 -23.30
N GLU A 433 21.25 2.74 -24.14
CA GLU A 433 21.17 2.83 -25.59
C GLU A 433 19.96 2.12 -26.22
N THR A 434 19.31 1.21 -25.52
CA THR A 434 18.17 0.45 -26.03
C THR A 434 16.86 0.75 -25.30
N ASP A 435 16.90 1.62 -24.30
CA ASP A 435 15.88 1.77 -23.25
C ASP A 435 14.52 2.23 -23.80
N ALA A 436 14.53 3.29 -24.64
CA ALA A 436 13.30 3.95 -25.09
C ALA A 436 12.38 3.06 -25.98
N GLU A 437 12.93 2.15 -26.75
CA GLU A 437 12.15 1.27 -27.64
C GLU A 437 11.92 -0.12 -27.03
N THR A 438 12.82 -0.59 -26.14
CA THR A 438 12.75 -1.93 -25.53
C THR A 438 11.48 -2.13 -24.69
N TYR A 439 11.05 -1.10 -23.97
CA TYR A 439 9.86 -1.16 -23.09
C TYR A 439 8.73 -0.21 -23.53
N LYS A 440 8.74 0.23 -24.77
CA LYS A 440 7.73 1.18 -25.28
C LYS A 440 6.30 0.70 -25.05
N GLY A 441 5.51 1.50 -24.33
CA GLY A 441 4.14 1.15 -23.93
C GLY A 441 4.06 0.31 -22.67
N GLN A 442 5.18 -0.01 -21.99
CA GLN A 442 5.16 -0.56 -20.65
C GLN A 442 5.32 0.54 -19.59
N TYR A 443 4.51 0.48 -18.57
CA TYR A 443 4.49 1.42 -17.44
C TYR A 443 4.57 0.65 -16.12
N ILE A 444 5.03 1.32 -15.08
CA ILE A 444 5.13 0.78 -13.72
C ILE A 444 4.54 1.75 -12.71
N SER A 445 3.88 1.20 -11.67
CA SER A 445 3.56 1.90 -10.44
C SER A 445 3.70 0.90 -9.29
N ALA A 446 4.89 0.91 -8.63
CA ALA A 446 5.29 -0.12 -7.68
C ALA A 446 6.41 0.35 -6.73
N GLY A 447 6.59 -0.32 -5.58
CA GLY A 447 7.67 -0.03 -4.65
C GLY A 447 7.30 1.05 -3.62
N TYR A 448 6.19 0.90 -2.92
CA TYR A 448 5.63 1.92 -2.02
C TYR A 448 6.27 1.98 -0.63
N THR A 449 7.28 1.17 -0.35
CA THR A 449 8.08 1.20 0.88
C THR A 449 7.23 1.18 2.16
N GLY A 450 6.31 0.21 2.27
CA GLY A 450 5.43 0.03 3.43
C GLY A 450 4.27 1.03 3.54
N HIS A 451 4.30 2.16 2.83
CA HIS A 451 3.34 3.26 2.95
C HIS A 451 2.51 3.44 1.67
N GLY A 452 1.83 2.37 1.24
CA GLY A 452 1.13 2.31 -0.05
C GLY A 452 -0.29 2.88 -0.05
N MET A 453 -1.03 2.80 1.04
CA MET A 453 -2.44 3.23 1.06
C MET A 453 -2.62 4.71 0.69
N PRO A 454 -1.84 5.67 1.25
CA PRO A 454 -1.96 7.08 0.89
C PRO A 454 -1.20 7.47 -0.40
N LYS A 455 -0.65 6.51 -1.15
CA LYS A 455 0.13 6.80 -2.38
C LYS A 455 -0.39 6.08 -3.63
N ALA A 456 -0.84 4.84 -3.47
CA ALA A 456 -1.07 3.94 -4.61
C ALA A 456 -2.17 4.44 -5.57
N TYR A 457 -3.23 5.08 -5.05
CA TYR A 457 -4.31 5.62 -5.88
C TYR A 457 -3.81 6.74 -6.81
N ALA A 458 -3.16 7.78 -6.28
CA ALA A 458 -2.62 8.88 -7.08
C ALA A 458 -1.51 8.43 -8.03
N CYS A 459 -0.61 7.55 -7.58
CA CYS A 459 0.45 6.99 -8.44
C CYS A 459 -0.12 6.16 -9.59
N ALA A 460 -1.18 5.41 -9.35
CA ALA A 460 -1.90 4.65 -10.38
C ALA A 460 -2.61 5.57 -11.36
N GLU A 461 -3.26 6.63 -10.86
CA GLU A 461 -3.88 7.67 -11.69
C GLU A 461 -2.85 8.35 -12.60
N ALA A 462 -1.66 8.71 -12.07
CA ALA A 462 -0.59 9.28 -12.86
C ALA A 462 -0.11 8.33 -13.95
N ALA A 463 0.14 7.04 -13.64
CA ALA A 463 0.53 6.05 -14.63
C ALA A 463 -0.56 5.82 -15.70
N ALA A 464 -1.82 5.73 -15.28
CA ALA A 464 -2.97 5.62 -16.19
C ALA A 464 -3.12 6.85 -17.10
N SER A 465 -2.87 8.05 -16.56
CA SER A 465 -2.93 9.29 -17.35
C SER A 465 -1.82 9.38 -18.41
N MET A 466 -0.64 8.80 -18.12
CA MET A 466 0.44 8.66 -19.13
C MET A 466 0.00 7.72 -20.25
N ILE A 467 -0.58 6.56 -19.90
CA ILE A 467 -1.12 5.61 -20.88
C ILE A 467 -2.22 6.27 -21.72
N ALA A 468 -3.13 7.00 -21.08
CA ALA A 468 -4.21 7.69 -21.77
C ALA A 468 -3.69 8.78 -22.74
N ALA A 469 -2.64 9.52 -22.35
CA ALA A 469 -2.00 10.49 -23.22
C ALA A 469 -1.36 9.85 -24.44
N ASP A 470 -0.66 8.71 -24.25
CA ASP A 470 -0.09 7.94 -25.36
C ASP A 470 -1.16 7.41 -26.32
N ILE A 471 -2.29 6.90 -25.79
CA ILE A 471 -3.42 6.43 -26.61
C ILE A 471 -4.00 7.57 -27.45
N LYS A 472 -4.09 8.76 -26.88
CA LYS A 472 -4.62 9.95 -27.56
C LYS A 472 -3.58 10.67 -28.42
N ASN A 473 -2.32 10.21 -28.37
CA ASN A 473 -1.19 10.89 -29.00
C ASN A 473 -1.01 12.34 -28.51
N GLU A 474 -1.20 12.55 -27.20
CA GLU A 474 -1.07 13.82 -26.51
C GLU A 474 0.18 13.86 -25.63
N THR A 475 0.72 15.05 -25.40
CA THR A 475 1.81 15.23 -24.42
C THR A 475 1.27 15.17 -23.01
N TRP A 476 1.76 14.20 -22.21
CA TRP A 476 1.40 14.10 -20.81
C TRP A 476 1.88 15.31 -19.99
N LYS A 477 1.04 15.79 -19.08
CA LYS A 477 1.37 16.88 -18.15
C LYS A 477 1.46 16.34 -16.73
N GLN A 478 2.60 16.58 -16.08
CA GLN A 478 2.81 16.17 -14.70
C GLN A 478 1.86 16.95 -13.76
N PRO A 479 1.07 16.27 -12.93
CA PRO A 479 0.27 16.92 -11.88
C PRO A 479 1.15 17.68 -10.88
N ALA A 480 0.66 18.79 -10.37
CA ALA A 480 1.41 19.66 -9.44
C ALA A 480 1.77 18.94 -8.12
N TRP A 481 0.95 18.00 -7.70
CA TRP A 481 1.15 17.21 -6.50
C TRP A 481 2.12 16.03 -6.66
N LEU A 482 2.57 15.69 -7.88
CA LEU A 482 3.44 14.53 -8.12
C LEU A 482 4.92 14.93 -8.02
N PRO A 483 5.70 14.37 -7.06
CA PRO A 483 7.12 14.66 -6.94
C PRO A 483 7.94 14.08 -8.09
N ASP A 484 8.98 14.80 -8.50
CA ASP A 484 9.88 14.37 -9.59
C ASP A 484 10.56 13.05 -9.28
N ARG A 485 10.96 12.83 -8.02
CA ARG A 485 11.65 11.61 -7.59
C ARG A 485 10.82 10.32 -7.70
N TYR A 486 9.50 10.42 -7.94
CA TYR A 486 8.62 9.27 -8.19
C TYR A 486 8.72 8.84 -9.66
N LEU A 487 9.00 9.78 -10.56
CA LEU A 487 9.01 9.55 -12.00
C LEU A 487 10.25 8.77 -12.43
N THR A 488 10.05 7.67 -13.13
CA THR A 488 11.11 6.73 -13.52
C THR A 488 12.26 7.42 -14.26
N TRP A 489 11.97 8.42 -15.10
CA TRP A 489 12.98 9.15 -15.88
C TRP A 489 13.64 10.34 -15.17
N LYS A 490 13.12 10.73 -13.98
CA LYS A 490 13.66 11.84 -13.19
C LYS A 490 14.42 11.37 -11.94
N ARG A 491 14.57 10.07 -11.76
CA ARG A 491 15.29 9.49 -10.61
C ARG A 491 16.82 9.59 -10.72
N ASP A 492 17.37 9.98 -11.88
CA ASP A 492 18.80 10.14 -12.10
C ASP A 492 19.35 11.34 -11.32
N GLY A 493 20.51 11.16 -10.69
CA GLY A 493 21.17 12.18 -9.87
C GLY A 493 20.68 12.25 -8.43
N LEU A 494 19.56 11.57 -8.08
CA LEU A 494 19.09 11.41 -6.69
C LEU A 494 19.62 10.12 -6.03
N THR A 495 20.22 9.26 -6.81
CA THR A 495 20.92 8.05 -6.34
C THR A 495 22.36 8.39 -6.06
N GLY A 496 22.65 9.22 -5.03
CA GLY A 496 24.03 9.34 -4.55
C GLY A 496 24.55 7.94 -4.19
N LEU A 497 25.23 7.30 -5.15
CA LEU A 497 26.08 6.12 -4.96
C LEU A 497 27.39 6.56 -4.35
#